data_263084db4f2fcaf191e5a64659021faa
#
_entry.id   263084db4f2fcaf191e5a64659021faa
#
_cell.length_a   1.000
_cell.length_b   1.000
_cell.length_c   1.000
_cell.angle_alpha   90.00
_cell.angle_beta   90.00
_cell.angle_gamma   90.00
#
_symmetry.space_group_name_H-M   'P 1'
#
loop_
_entity.id
_entity.type
_entity.pdbx_description
1 polymer ?
#
loop_
_entity_poly.entity_id
_entity_poly.type
_entity_poly.pdbx_seq_one_letter_code
_entity_poly.pdbx_strand_id
1 'polypeptide(L)'
;MPTVSSKRLAAFSQQMGTCLNAGLDVRSSFANCQNQLGKGHKANCLKIENMLQNGDMLHQAFNEATSTFPPLMIMMVEVGEISGKTEAAFKGLADNYQHRVSLIRTFIKGISWPILQFVMATGIFGIVLLVFAIFLGNGEAAGLIPAWVGDINTFYTYCAVVTLGYTFVIGTVFAIYMQWLNVGIFLGAVMKIPGLKKPFLNLALSRLCWTFGLVHNAGVDAQRTAAMAIRSTGNPLFIRELSGICDSLRDNQEFYTAFSKANNFPTGFLAALMTAEQTGTITESLLREAALYREITETQFTWLTRITGGIIYGCVGIVVVVMIFVLFKALYLDPLNNALNF
;
A
#
# COMPACT_ATOMS: atom_id res chain seq x y z
N MET A 1 4.41 -10.56 16.80
CA MET A 1 4.82 -11.26 15.54
C MET A 1 4.16 -10.55 14.38
N PRO A 2 4.79 -10.44 13.20
CA PRO A 2 4.16 -9.80 12.06
C PRO A 2 2.92 -10.61 11.61
N THR A 3 1.84 -9.92 11.27
CA THR A 3 0.65 -10.53 10.68
C THR A 3 1.00 -11.27 9.39
N VAL A 4 0.24 -12.32 9.05
CA VAL A 4 0.41 -13.09 7.81
C VAL A 4 0.37 -12.16 6.59
N SER A 5 1.25 -12.38 5.62
CA SER A 5 1.31 -11.56 4.41
C SER A 5 0.01 -11.67 3.58
N SER A 6 -0.39 -10.57 2.92
CA SER A 6 -1.62 -10.53 2.10
C SER A 6 -1.69 -11.63 1.05
N LYS A 7 -0.54 -12.06 0.48
CA LYS A 7 -0.47 -13.16 -0.49
C LYS A 7 -0.88 -14.50 0.15
N ARG A 8 -0.42 -14.77 1.37
CA ARG A 8 -0.77 -16.01 2.09
C ARG A 8 -2.22 -15.96 2.58
N LEU A 9 -2.69 -14.79 3.04
CA LEU A 9 -4.09 -14.60 3.43
C LEU A 9 -5.03 -14.80 2.24
N ALA A 10 -4.67 -14.33 1.04
CA ALA A 10 -5.43 -14.57 -0.17
C ALA A 10 -5.53 -16.07 -0.49
N ALA A 11 -4.40 -16.80 -0.47
CA ALA A 11 -4.38 -18.24 -0.75
C ALA A 11 -5.17 -19.03 0.31
N PHE A 12 -4.99 -18.69 1.59
CA PHE A 12 -5.73 -19.29 2.70
C PHE A 12 -7.23 -19.07 2.56
N SER A 13 -7.67 -17.83 2.34
CA SER A 13 -9.10 -17.49 2.19
C SER A 13 -9.71 -18.17 0.97
N GLN A 14 -8.99 -18.22 -0.15
CA GLN A 14 -9.43 -18.92 -1.36
C GLN A 14 -9.65 -20.40 -1.10
N GLN A 15 -8.69 -21.04 -0.43
CA GLN A 15 -8.78 -22.48 -0.15
C GLN A 15 -9.86 -22.78 0.86
N MET A 16 -10.00 -21.96 1.93
CA MET A 16 -11.10 -22.08 2.89
C MET A 16 -12.46 -21.97 2.21
N GLY A 17 -12.67 -20.93 1.38
CA GLY A 17 -13.91 -20.78 0.61
C GLY A 17 -14.19 -21.96 -0.30
N THR A 18 -13.18 -22.53 -0.95
CA THR A 18 -13.32 -23.71 -1.80
C THR A 18 -13.70 -24.97 -1.00
N CYS A 19 -13.07 -25.19 0.17
CA CYS A 19 -13.39 -26.34 1.03
C CYS A 19 -14.82 -26.24 1.59
N LEU A 20 -15.23 -25.07 2.05
CA LEU A 20 -16.58 -24.84 2.56
C LEU A 20 -17.65 -25.00 1.46
N ASN A 21 -17.37 -24.51 0.24
CA ASN A 21 -18.25 -24.68 -0.91
C ASN A 21 -18.38 -26.16 -1.33
N ALA A 22 -17.35 -26.95 -1.09
CA ALA A 22 -17.38 -28.40 -1.31
C ALA A 22 -18.13 -29.17 -0.21
N GLY A 23 -18.68 -28.46 0.80
CA GLY A 23 -19.44 -29.05 1.90
C GLY A 23 -18.59 -29.59 3.05
N LEU A 24 -17.29 -29.27 3.10
CA LEU A 24 -16.46 -29.63 4.24
C LEU A 24 -16.83 -28.74 5.45
N ASP A 25 -16.82 -29.32 6.63
CA ASP A 25 -16.99 -28.59 7.87
C ASP A 25 -15.83 -27.60 8.13
N VAL A 26 -16.04 -26.61 8.96
CA VAL A 26 -15.08 -25.52 9.24
C VAL A 26 -13.76 -26.05 9.77
N ARG A 27 -13.81 -27.06 10.66
CA ARG A 27 -12.63 -27.68 11.27
C ARG A 27 -11.76 -28.39 10.24
N SER A 28 -12.36 -29.27 9.43
CA SER A 28 -11.67 -29.99 8.36
C SER A 28 -11.13 -29.04 7.31
N SER A 29 -11.89 -27.99 6.97
CA SER A 29 -11.46 -26.94 6.06
C SER A 29 -10.23 -26.20 6.61
N PHE A 30 -10.22 -25.82 7.90
CA PHE A 30 -9.06 -25.16 8.50
C PHE A 30 -7.83 -26.06 8.54
N ALA A 31 -7.96 -27.32 8.95
CA ALA A 31 -6.86 -28.29 8.98
C ALA A 31 -6.20 -28.43 7.61
N ASN A 32 -6.98 -28.47 6.53
CA ASN A 32 -6.48 -28.54 5.16
C ASN A 32 -5.79 -27.23 4.68
N CYS A 33 -6.20 -26.08 5.21
CA CYS A 33 -5.75 -24.78 4.72
C CYS A 33 -4.61 -24.16 5.55
N GLN A 34 -4.39 -24.57 6.79
CA GLN A 34 -3.44 -23.96 7.72
C GLN A 34 -1.99 -23.88 7.19
N ASN A 35 -1.59 -24.81 6.32
CA ASN A 35 -0.26 -24.82 5.70
C ASN A 35 0.02 -23.57 4.86
N GLN A 36 -1.02 -22.90 4.33
CA GLN A 36 -0.89 -21.66 3.55
C GLN A 36 -0.42 -20.47 4.41
N LEU A 37 -0.69 -20.51 5.72
CA LEU A 37 -0.29 -19.44 6.66
C LEU A 37 1.23 -19.41 6.88
N GLY A 38 1.92 -20.53 6.64
CA GLY A 38 3.38 -20.66 6.72
C GLY A 38 3.89 -21.07 8.08
N LYS A 39 5.15 -21.54 8.09
CA LYS A 39 5.80 -22.18 9.26
C LYS A 39 5.86 -21.29 10.51
N GLY A 40 5.97 -19.97 10.35
CA GLY A 40 6.07 -19.03 11.48
C GLY A 40 4.80 -18.89 12.32
N HIS A 41 3.65 -19.37 11.81
CA HIS A 41 2.35 -19.28 12.49
C HIS A 41 1.83 -20.61 13.00
N LYS A 42 2.66 -21.68 12.94
CA LYS A 42 2.27 -23.05 13.30
C LYS A 42 1.71 -23.17 14.73
N ALA A 43 2.32 -22.47 15.69
CA ALA A 43 1.84 -22.47 17.08
C ALA A 43 0.43 -21.90 17.22
N ASN A 44 0.14 -20.80 16.51
CA ASN A 44 -1.20 -20.21 16.49
C ASN A 44 -2.21 -21.09 15.73
N CYS A 45 -1.78 -21.77 14.67
CA CYS A 45 -2.62 -22.72 13.95
C CYS A 45 -3.03 -23.91 14.85
N LEU A 46 -2.11 -24.46 15.61
CA LEU A 46 -2.40 -25.52 16.59
C LEU A 46 -3.37 -25.05 17.68
N LYS A 47 -3.20 -23.81 18.18
CA LYS A 47 -4.14 -23.23 19.15
C LYS A 47 -5.55 -23.13 18.58
N ILE A 48 -5.69 -22.64 17.35
CA ILE A 48 -6.98 -22.52 16.65
C ILE A 48 -7.59 -23.91 16.44
N GLU A 49 -6.80 -24.88 15.99
CA GLU A 49 -7.28 -26.25 15.76
C GLU A 49 -7.83 -26.88 17.06
N ASN A 50 -7.14 -26.69 18.19
CA ASN A 50 -7.63 -27.16 19.48
C ASN A 50 -8.95 -26.48 19.90
N MET A 51 -9.08 -25.17 19.69
CA MET A 51 -10.33 -24.44 19.97
C MET A 51 -11.48 -24.97 19.11
N LEU A 52 -11.26 -25.16 17.80
CA LEU A 52 -12.25 -25.74 16.92
C LEU A 52 -12.62 -27.19 17.30
N GLN A 53 -11.67 -27.95 17.88
CA GLN A 53 -11.94 -29.29 18.41
C GLN A 53 -12.85 -29.25 19.65
N ASN A 54 -12.74 -28.20 20.45
CA ASN A 54 -13.58 -27.98 21.64
C ASN A 54 -14.99 -27.45 21.27
N GLY A 55 -15.23 -27.14 19.99
CA GLY A 55 -16.52 -26.61 19.51
C GLY A 55 -16.62 -25.09 19.52
N ASP A 56 -15.51 -24.37 19.74
CA ASP A 56 -15.50 -22.91 19.67
C ASP A 56 -15.73 -22.43 18.24
N MET A 57 -16.31 -21.25 18.08
CA MET A 57 -16.51 -20.63 16.78
C MET A 57 -15.18 -20.17 16.15
N LEU A 58 -15.06 -20.21 14.81
CA LEU A 58 -13.84 -19.87 14.08
C LEU A 58 -13.39 -18.42 14.34
N HIS A 59 -14.36 -17.46 14.39
CA HIS A 59 -14.02 -16.07 14.69
C HIS A 59 -13.46 -15.90 16.11
N GLN A 60 -13.92 -16.67 17.09
CA GLN A 60 -13.39 -16.66 18.46
C GLN A 60 -11.96 -17.19 18.48
N ALA A 61 -11.72 -18.31 17.81
CA ALA A 61 -10.38 -18.89 17.66
C ALA A 61 -9.41 -17.93 16.92
N PHE A 62 -9.88 -17.21 15.90
CA PHE A 62 -9.09 -16.19 15.21
C PHE A 62 -8.80 -14.97 16.07
N ASN A 63 -9.74 -14.58 16.93
CA ASN A 63 -9.57 -13.45 17.84
C ASN A 63 -8.48 -13.75 18.89
N GLU A 64 -8.40 -14.98 19.37
CA GLU A 64 -7.29 -15.41 20.26
C GLU A 64 -5.93 -15.41 19.54
N ALA A 65 -5.91 -15.46 18.21
CA ALA A 65 -4.73 -15.44 17.39
C ALA A 65 -4.57 -14.09 16.63
N THR A 66 -4.94 -12.95 17.25
CA THR A 66 -4.93 -11.61 16.64
C THR A 66 -3.58 -11.18 16.07
N SER A 67 -2.48 -11.73 16.57
CA SER A 67 -1.16 -11.51 15.98
C SER A 67 -0.97 -12.14 14.60
N THR A 68 -1.83 -13.11 14.23
CA THR A 68 -1.76 -13.83 12.95
C THR A 68 -2.72 -13.23 11.92
N PHE A 69 -3.95 -12.95 12.33
CA PHE A 69 -5.01 -12.48 11.43
C PHE A 69 -5.30 -10.98 11.56
N PRO A 70 -5.46 -10.27 10.44
CA PRO A 70 -5.90 -8.87 10.47
C PRO A 70 -7.33 -8.74 11.04
N PRO A 71 -7.65 -7.61 11.71
CA PRO A 71 -8.98 -7.38 12.28
C PRO A 71 -10.13 -7.51 11.28
N LEU A 72 -9.91 -7.08 10.03
CA LEU A 72 -10.90 -7.24 8.95
C LEU A 72 -11.26 -8.70 8.71
N MET A 73 -10.30 -9.62 8.76
CA MET A 73 -10.54 -11.04 8.54
C MET A 73 -11.38 -11.64 9.67
N ILE A 74 -11.03 -11.33 10.93
CA ILE A 74 -11.76 -11.80 12.11
C ILE A 74 -13.20 -11.35 12.02
N MET A 75 -13.43 -10.07 11.75
CA MET A 75 -14.75 -9.45 11.62
C MET A 75 -15.58 -10.07 10.49
N MET A 76 -14.98 -10.32 9.33
CA MET A 76 -15.69 -10.94 8.19
C MET A 76 -16.04 -12.40 8.44
N VAL A 77 -15.18 -13.13 9.14
CA VAL A 77 -15.48 -14.52 9.55
C VAL A 77 -16.61 -14.53 10.58
N GLU A 78 -16.60 -13.62 11.56
CA GLU A 78 -17.70 -13.45 12.53
C GLU A 78 -19.05 -13.23 11.81
N VAL A 79 -19.09 -12.29 10.86
CA VAL A 79 -20.29 -12.01 10.06
C VAL A 79 -20.72 -13.24 9.27
N GLY A 80 -19.77 -13.94 8.65
CA GLY A 80 -20.03 -15.17 7.90
C GLY A 80 -20.63 -16.28 8.75
N GLU A 81 -20.11 -16.50 9.96
CA GLU A 81 -20.61 -17.51 10.91
C GLU A 81 -22.01 -17.16 11.44
N ILE A 82 -22.21 -15.92 11.87
CA ILE A 82 -23.52 -15.47 12.40
C ILE A 82 -24.62 -15.56 11.33
N SER A 83 -24.30 -15.23 10.08
CA SER A 83 -25.26 -15.24 8.97
C SER A 83 -25.38 -16.60 8.28
N GLY A 84 -24.58 -17.61 8.65
CA GLY A 84 -24.49 -18.88 7.95
C GLY A 84 -23.88 -18.81 6.55
N LYS A 85 -23.22 -17.69 6.20
CA LYS A 85 -22.62 -17.42 4.87
C LYS A 85 -21.08 -17.41 4.93
N THR A 86 -20.49 -18.30 5.72
CA THR A 86 -19.03 -18.36 5.95
C THR A 86 -18.25 -18.57 4.66
N GLU A 87 -18.76 -19.38 3.73
CA GLU A 87 -18.18 -19.56 2.39
C GLU A 87 -18.07 -18.23 1.63
N ALA A 88 -19.16 -17.48 1.57
CA ALA A 88 -19.21 -16.19 0.88
C ALA A 88 -18.26 -15.17 1.52
N ALA A 89 -18.15 -15.17 2.86
CA ALA A 89 -17.20 -14.34 3.57
C ALA A 89 -15.76 -14.66 3.22
N PHE A 90 -15.37 -15.93 3.16
CA PHE A 90 -14.01 -16.33 2.75
C PHE A 90 -13.73 -16.04 1.27
N LYS A 91 -14.70 -16.22 0.38
CA LYS A 91 -14.56 -15.84 -1.03
C LYS A 91 -14.34 -14.35 -1.19
N GLY A 92 -15.13 -13.52 -0.52
CA GLY A 92 -14.96 -12.08 -0.51
C GLY A 92 -13.61 -11.63 0.09
N LEU A 93 -13.14 -12.29 1.15
CA LEU A 93 -11.80 -12.06 1.72
C LEU A 93 -10.69 -12.44 0.73
N ALA A 94 -10.83 -13.56 0.02
CA ALA A 94 -9.88 -13.97 -1.00
C ALA A 94 -9.75 -12.92 -2.10
N ASP A 95 -10.87 -12.45 -2.64
CA ASP A 95 -10.91 -11.39 -3.66
C ASP A 95 -10.28 -10.08 -3.16
N ASN A 96 -10.58 -9.69 -1.92
CA ASN A 96 -10.02 -8.49 -1.31
C ASN A 96 -8.49 -8.57 -1.16
N TYR A 97 -7.98 -9.70 -0.64
CA TYR A 97 -6.53 -9.88 -0.47
C TYR A 97 -5.81 -10.08 -1.81
N GLN A 98 -6.41 -10.78 -2.78
CA GLN A 98 -5.86 -10.91 -4.13
C GLN A 98 -5.73 -9.55 -4.81
N HIS A 99 -6.76 -8.72 -4.70
CA HIS A 99 -6.72 -7.36 -5.22
C HIS A 99 -5.60 -6.53 -4.57
N ARG A 100 -5.47 -6.60 -3.23
CA ARG A 100 -4.37 -5.93 -2.52
C ARG A 100 -2.99 -6.38 -3.03
N VAL A 101 -2.81 -7.67 -3.28
CA VAL A 101 -1.58 -8.23 -3.85
C VAL A 101 -1.34 -7.71 -5.27
N SER A 102 -2.40 -7.63 -6.09
CA SER A 102 -2.33 -7.09 -7.45
C SER A 102 -1.89 -5.63 -7.47
N LEU A 103 -2.49 -4.78 -6.62
CA LEU A 103 -2.09 -3.37 -6.49
C LEU A 103 -0.61 -3.22 -6.14
N ILE A 104 -0.14 -3.95 -5.12
CA ILE A 104 1.27 -3.91 -4.70
C ILE A 104 2.18 -4.39 -5.84
N ARG A 105 1.81 -5.46 -6.53
CA ARG A 105 2.59 -6.00 -7.66
C ARG A 105 2.69 -5.00 -8.82
N THR A 106 1.59 -4.35 -9.18
CA THR A 106 1.55 -3.33 -10.23
C THR A 106 2.44 -2.14 -9.86
N PHE A 107 2.36 -1.69 -8.61
CA PHE A 107 3.19 -0.60 -8.10
C PHE A 107 4.69 -0.96 -8.13
N ILE A 108 5.07 -2.14 -7.62
CA ILE A 108 6.48 -2.60 -7.64
C ILE A 108 6.99 -2.71 -9.07
N LYS A 109 6.22 -3.33 -9.98
CA LYS A 109 6.61 -3.45 -11.40
C LYS A 109 6.84 -2.08 -12.05
N GLY A 110 5.96 -1.10 -11.76
CA GLY A 110 6.07 0.22 -12.34
C GLY A 110 7.27 1.03 -11.84
N ILE A 111 7.70 0.82 -10.59
CA ILE A 111 8.83 1.54 -9.97
C ILE A 111 10.17 0.81 -10.20
N SER A 112 10.17 -0.50 -10.44
CA SER A 112 11.42 -1.27 -10.56
C SER A 112 12.34 -0.76 -11.64
N TRP A 113 11.82 -0.40 -12.82
CA TRP A 113 12.60 0.10 -13.93
C TRP A 113 13.25 1.48 -13.65
N PRO A 114 12.49 2.51 -13.18
CA PRO A 114 13.07 3.78 -12.76
C PRO A 114 14.15 3.65 -11.68
N ILE A 115 13.95 2.78 -10.68
CA ILE A 115 14.96 2.55 -9.63
C ILE A 115 16.23 1.97 -10.23
N LEU A 116 16.13 0.95 -11.09
CA LEU A 116 17.30 0.37 -11.78
C LEU A 116 18.07 1.43 -12.56
N GLN A 117 17.35 2.27 -13.29
CA GLN A 117 17.96 3.35 -14.07
C GLN A 117 18.67 4.38 -13.19
N PHE A 118 18.06 4.75 -12.04
CA PHE A 118 18.67 5.68 -11.11
C PHE A 118 19.96 5.11 -10.50
N VAL A 119 19.97 3.82 -10.14
CA VAL A 119 21.18 3.13 -9.65
C VAL A 119 22.27 3.10 -10.73
N MET A 120 21.89 2.78 -11.97
CA MET A 120 22.85 2.80 -13.09
C MET A 120 23.42 4.19 -13.34
N ALA A 121 22.58 5.23 -13.33
CA ALA A 121 23.01 6.61 -13.54
C ALA A 121 23.97 7.09 -12.44
N THR A 122 23.70 6.78 -11.16
CA THR A 122 24.62 7.11 -10.06
C THR A 122 25.92 6.33 -10.16
N GLY A 123 25.90 5.08 -10.59
CA GLY A 123 27.12 4.30 -10.84
C GLY A 123 27.96 4.87 -11.96
N ILE A 124 27.37 5.20 -13.10
CA ILE A 124 28.07 5.80 -14.24
C ILE A 124 28.70 7.14 -13.86
N PHE A 125 27.95 7.99 -13.14
CA PHE A 125 28.47 9.29 -12.70
C PHE A 125 29.66 9.13 -11.74
N GLY A 126 29.62 8.15 -10.83
CA GLY A 126 30.75 7.81 -9.97
C GLY A 126 32.00 7.37 -10.77
N ILE A 127 31.82 6.54 -11.81
CA ILE A 127 32.91 6.09 -12.69
C ILE A 127 33.51 7.30 -13.43
N VAL A 128 32.68 8.20 -13.93
CA VAL A 128 33.15 9.41 -14.62
C VAL A 128 33.99 10.28 -13.69
N LEU A 129 33.52 10.52 -12.45
CA LEU A 129 34.30 11.26 -11.45
C LEU A 129 35.67 10.58 -11.15
N LEU A 130 35.64 9.25 -11.02
CA LEU A 130 36.87 8.48 -10.78
C LEU A 130 37.88 8.60 -11.93
N VAL A 131 37.41 8.46 -13.18
CA VAL A 131 38.23 8.62 -14.37
C VAL A 131 38.85 10.02 -14.42
N PHE A 132 38.09 11.06 -14.13
CA PHE A 132 38.61 12.42 -14.06
C PHE A 132 39.64 12.60 -12.95
N ALA A 133 39.41 12.07 -11.77
CA ALA A 133 40.33 12.16 -10.65
C ALA A 133 41.67 11.47 -10.95
N ILE A 134 41.67 10.32 -11.65
CA ILE A 134 42.89 9.54 -11.94
C ILE A 134 43.65 10.10 -13.15
N PHE A 135 42.95 10.38 -14.24
CA PHE A 135 43.61 10.70 -15.52
C PHE A 135 43.87 12.19 -15.72
N LEU A 136 43.02 13.08 -15.17
CA LEU A 136 43.12 14.51 -15.38
C LEU A 136 43.55 15.30 -14.14
N GLY A 137 43.35 14.75 -12.92
CA GLY A 137 43.65 15.46 -11.66
C GLY A 137 45.13 15.64 -11.37
N ASN A 138 46.01 14.75 -11.87
CA ASN A 138 47.45 14.72 -11.57
C ASN A 138 48.38 15.00 -12.76
N GLY A 139 47.85 15.45 -13.94
CA GLY A 139 48.63 15.64 -15.17
C GLY A 139 48.66 17.07 -15.65
N GLU A 140 49.33 17.30 -16.84
CA GLU A 140 49.34 18.58 -17.55
C GLU A 140 47.95 19.10 -17.90
N ALA A 141 46.93 18.22 -17.84
CA ALA A 141 45.50 18.52 -18.01
C ALA A 141 44.80 19.05 -16.73
N ALA A 142 45.50 19.20 -15.60
CA ALA A 142 44.89 19.68 -14.34
C ALA A 142 44.29 21.10 -14.43
N GLY A 143 44.72 21.90 -15.38
CA GLY A 143 44.16 23.21 -15.69
C GLY A 143 42.91 23.19 -16.58
N LEU A 144 42.56 22.03 -17.16
CA LEU A 144 41.46 21.90 -18.13
C LEU A 144 40.12 21.58 -17.49
N ILE A 145 40.11 21.12 -16.23
CA ILE A 145 38.89 20.76 -15.50
C ILE A 145 38.75 21.61 -14.24
N PRO A 146 37.51 21.90 -13.80
CA PRO A 146 37.31 22.55 -12.50
C PRO A 146 38.01 21.74 -11.41
N ALA A 147 38.77 22.39 -10.53
CA ALA A 147 39.58 21.73 -9.50
C ALA A 147 38.74 20.76 -8.61
N TRP A 148 37.45 21.07 -8.38
CA TRP A 148 36.56 20.21 -7.63
C TRP A 148 36.20 18.89 -8.34
N VAL A 149 36.29 18.79 -9.67
CA VAL A 149 36.00 17.55 -10.44
C VAL A 149 37.20 16.62 -10.49
N GLY A 150 38.40 17.19 -10.59
CA GLY A 150 39.68 16.45 -10.68
C GLY A 150 40.23 15.99 -9.32
N ASP A 151 39.64 16.41 -8.21
CA ASP A 151 40.07 16.03 -6.87
C ASP A 151 39.49 14.65 -6.46
N ILE A 152 40.38 13.74 -6.06
CA ILE A 152 40.02 12.42 -5.55
C ILE A 152 39.12 12.51 -4.31
N ASN A 153 39.25 13.59 -3.52
CA ASN A 153 38.40 13.83 -2.37
C ASN A 153 36.93 14.07 -2.77
N THR A 154 36.69 14.67 -3.93
CA THR A 154 35.31 14.85 -4.47
C THR A 154 34.67 13.51 -4.81
N PHE A 155 35.44 12.57 -5.38
CA PHE A 155 34.96 11.21 -5.60
C PHE A 155 34.58 10.50 -4.28
N TYR A 156 35.46 10.58 -3.27
CA TYR A 156 35.14 9.99 -1.96
C TYR A 156 33.92 10.65 -1.30
N THR A 157 33.81 11.97 -1.38
CA THR A 157 32.63 12.71 -0.87
C THR A 157 31.36 12.29 -1.58
N TYR A 158 31.42 12.17 -2.92
CA TYR A 158 30.29 11.66 -3.70
C TYR A 158 29.88 10.25 -3.26
N CYS A 159 30.85 9.32 -3.15
CA CYS A 159 30.58 7.95 -2.69
C CYS A 159 29.96 7.93 -1.29
N ALA A 160 30.45 8.77 -0.37
CA ALA A 160 29.91 8.88 0.98
C ALA A 160 28.45 9.38 0.99
N VAL A 161 28.16 10.45 0.24
CA VAL A 161 26.80 11.01 0.13
C VAL A 161 25.82 10.01 -0.49
N VAL A 162 26.21 9.34 -1.59
CA VAL A 162 25.41 8.33 -2.28
C VAL A 162 25.15 7.13 -1.36
N THR A 163 26.18 6.62 -0.68
CA THR A 163 26.05 5.49 0.25
C THR A 163 25.15 5.87 1.43
N LEU A 164 25.31 7.05 2.02
CA LEU A 164 24.45 7.56 3.07
C LEU A 164 22.99 7.69 2.60
N GLY A 165 22.76 8.22 1.39
CA GLY A 165 21.44 8.33 0.80
C GLY A 165 20.76 6.97 0.61
N TYR A 166 21.46 6.00 0.02
CA TYR A 166 20.91 4.63 -0.13
C TYR A 166 20.67 3.95 1.21
N THR A 167 21.60 4.07 2.17
CA THR A 167 21.43 3.51 3.53
C THR A 167 20.23 4.12 4.23
N PHE A 168 20.01 5.42 4.10
CA PHE A 168 18.85 6.12 4.65
C PHE A 168 17.54 5.61 4.03
N VAL A 169 17.47 5.48 2.71
CA VAL A 169 16.27 4.97 2.00
C VAL A 169 16.00 3.53 2.39
N ILE A 170 17.00 2.66 2.35
CA ILE A 170 16.85 1.24 2.73
C ILE A 170 16.47 1.12 4.20
N GLY A 171 17.11 1.90 5.09
CA GLY A 171 16.80 1.94 6.51
C GLY A 171 15.36 2.38 6.80
N THR A 172 14.86 3.38 6.07
CA THR A 172 13.46 3.85 6.19
C THR A 172 12.48 2.77 5.75
N VAL A 173 12.74 2.12 4.59
CA VAL A 173 11.91 1.00 4.10
C VAL A 173 11.93 -0.17 5.08
N PHE A 174 13.09 -0.50 5.62
CA PHE A 174 13.24 -1.57 6.61
C PHE A 174 12.54 -1.24 7.94
N ALA A 175 12.61 0.01 8.42
CA ALA A 175 11.92 0.46 9.63
C ALA A 175 10.38 0.40 9.47
N ILE A 176 9.87 0.73 8.27
CA ILE A 176 8.45 0.56 7.94
C ILE A 176 8.07 -0.93 7.91
N TYR A 177 8.91 -1.78 7.32
CA TYR A 177 8.67 -3.22 7.26
C TYR A 177 8.66 -3.88 8.65
N MET A 178 9.55 -3.46 9.53
CA MET A 178 9.64 -3.92 10.93
C MET A 178 8.53 -3.32 11.83
N GLN A 179 7.65 -2.49 11.30
CA GLN A 179 6.59 -1.78 12.06
C GLN A 179 7.13 -0.89 13.22
N TRP A 180 8.40 -0.50 13.16
CA TRP A 180 9.00 0.43 14.11
C TRP A 180 8.45 1.84 13.96
N LEU A 181 8.11 2.24 12.75
CA LEU A 181 7.42 3.49 12.47
C LEU A 181 5.91 3.26 12.52
N ASN A 182 5.22 4.02 13.35
CA ASN A 182 3.76 4.01 13.43
C ASN A 182 3.18 4.34 12.04
N VAL A 183 2.59 3.34 11.40
CA VAL A 183 1.99 3.49 10.05
C VAL A 183 1.01 4.65 9.99
N GLY A 184 0.35 4.99 11.12
CA GLY A 184 -0.56 6.12 11.24
C GLY A 184 0.13 7.48 11.04
N ILE A 185 1.35 7.66 11.55
CA ILE A 185 2.12 8.92 11.39
C ILE A 185 2.58 9.03 9.94
N PHE A 186 3.05 7.93 9.35
CA PHE A 186 3.47 7.88 7.95
C PHE A 186 2.29 8.14 7.01
N LEU A 187 1.13 7.52 7.25
CA LEU A 187 -0.08 7.76 6.49
C LEU A 187 -0.54 9.22 6.60
N GLY A 188 -0.43 9.81 7.79
CA GLY A 188 -0.71 11.23 8.02
C GLY A 188 0.22 12.16 7.23
N ALA A 189 1.51 11.83 7.13
CA ALA A 189 2.48 12.58 6.33
C ALA A 189 2.22 12.44 4.82
N VAL A 190 1.94 11.21 4.35
CA VAL A 190 1.59 10.91 2.96
C VAL A 190 0.30 11.62 2.53
N MET A 191 -0.69 11.73 3.42
CA MET A 191 -1.93 12.46 3.14
C MET A 191 -1.75 13.99 2.99
N LYS A 192 -0.63 14.55 3.45
CA LYS A 192 -0.30 15.97 3.25
C LYS A 192 0.24 16.26 1.85
N ILE A 193 0.69 15.23 1.12
CA ILE A 193 1.23 15.39 -0.24
C ILE A 193 0.04 15.55 -1.22
N PRO A 194 -0.06 16.70 -1.93
CA PRO A 194 -1.09 16.87 -2.94
C PRO A 194 -0.91 15.83 -4.05
N GLY A 195 -2.01 15.09 -4.37
CA GLY A 195 -1.98 13.99 -5.34
C GLY A 195 -2.04 12.59 -4.72
N LEU A 196 -1.50 12.35 -3.52
CA LEU A 196 -1.58 11.05 -2.85
C LEU A 196 -2.86 10.87 -2.03
N LYS A 197 -3.47 11.96 -1.55
CA LYS A 197 -4.69 11.92 -0.71
C LYS A 197 -5.83 11.18 -1.40
N LYS A 198 -6.10 11.46 -2.68
CA LYS A 198 -7.25 10.89 -3.43
C LYS A 198 -7.17 9.37 -3.59
N PRO A 199 -6.05 8.76 -4.04
CA PRO A 199 -5.93 7.29 -4.14
C PRO A 199 -6.18 6.56 -2.82
N PHE A 200 -5.63 7.07 -1.71
CA PHE A 200 -5.82 6.45 -0.40
C PHE A 200 -7.25 6.61 0.12
N LEU A 201 -7.91 7.73 -0.19
CA LEU A 201 -9.31 7.94 0.16
C LEU A 201 -10.21 6.96 -0.62
N ASN A 202 -10.01 6.83 -1.93
CA ASN A 202 -10.79 5.92 -2.77
C ASN A 202 -10.56 4.45 -2.38
N LEU A 203 -9.34 4.08 -2.00
CA LEU A 203 -9.05 2.76 -1.46
C LEU A 203 -9.81 2.49 -0.16
N ALA A 204 -9.90 3.48 0.72
CA ALA A 204 -10.66 3.38 1.97
C ALA A 204 -12.17 3.28 1.69
N LEU A 205 -12.70 4.06 0.75
CA LEU A 205 -14.10 3.99 0.31
C LEU A 205 -14.44 2.64 -0.34
N SER A 206 -13.56 2.10 -1.17
CA SER A 206 -13.75 0.77 -1.75
C SER A 206 -13.93 -0.30 -0.66
N ARG A 207 -13.09 -0.25 0.40
CA ARG A 207 -13.21 -1.17 1.55
C ARG A 207 -14.49 -0.94 2.32
N LEU A 208 -14.85 0.33 2.57
CA LEU A 208 -16.08 0.70 3.25
C LEU A 208 -17.30 0.13 2.52
N CYS A 209 -17.45 0.43 1.24
CA CYS A 209 -18.58 -0.01 0.43
C CYS A 209 -18.65 -1.54 0.35
N TRP A 210 -17.52 -2.20 0.17
CA TRP A 210 -17.46 -3.67 0.11
C TRP A 210 -17.88 -4.32 1.43
N THR A 211 -17.32 -3.86 2.56
CA THR A 211 -17.66 -4.39 3.89
C THR A 211 -19.11 -4.09 4.23
N PHE A 212 -19.56 -2.87 3.95
CA PHE A 212 -20.94 -2.46 4.19
C PHE A 212 -21.93 -3.36 3.43
N GLY A 213 -21.73 -3.55 2.12
CA GLY A 213 -22.58 -4.39 1.30
C GLY A 213 -22.66 -5.84 1.80
N LEU A 214 -21.51 -6.43 2.18
CA LEU A 214 -21.47 -7.80 2.69
C LEU A 214 -22.13 -7.95 4.07
N VAL A 215 -21.85 -7.03 5.00
CA VAL A 215 -22.39 -7.08 6.36
C VAL A 215 -23.90 -6.83 6.34
N HIS A 216 -24.36 -5.87 5.53
CA HIS A 216 -25.78 -5.59 5.34
C HIS A 216 -26.52 -6.79 4.73
N ASN A 217 -25.93 -7.44 3.72
CA ASN A 217 -26.47 -8.66 3.11
C ASN A 217 -26.55 -9.86 4.09
N ALA A 218 -25.75 -9.83 5.14
CA ALA A 218 -25.79 -10.82 6.21
C ALA A 218 -26.92 -10.58 7.21
N GLY A 219 -27.66 -9.46 7.11
CA GLY A 219 -28.75 -9.12 8.01
C GLY A 219 -28.30 -8.58 9.37
N VAL A 220 -27.08 -8.08 9.46
CA VAL A 220 -26.56 -7.45 10.69
C VAL A 220 -27.23 -6.08 10.87
N ASP A 221 -27.48 -5.69 12.12
CA ASP A 221 -28.10 -4.42 12.46
C ASP A 221 -27.36 -3.20 11.88
N ALA A 222 -28.07 -2.09 11.68
CA ALA A 222 -27.58 -0.91 11.00
C ALA A 222 -26.35 -0.31 11.68
N GLN A 223 -26.37 -0.18 13.00
CA GLN A 223 -25.29 0.41 13.79
C GLN A 223 -24.00 -0.42 13.66
N ARG A 224 -24.13 -1.75 13.82
CA ARG A 224 -23.00 -2.67 13.72
C ARG A 224 -22.46 -2.75 12.29
N THR A 225 -23.34 -2.72 11.28
CA THR A 225 -22.99 -2.66 9.86
C THR A 225 -22.12 -1.43 9.55
N ALA A 226 -22.57 -0.24 9.96
CA ALA A 226 -21.82 1.00 9.76
C ALA A 226 -20.48 0.98 10.51
N ALA A 227 -20.48 0.50 11.76
CA ALA A 227 -19.26 0.42 12.57
C ALA A 227 -18.20 -0.49 11.92
N MET A 228 -18.60 -1.66 11.44
CA MET A 228 -17.73 -2.61 10.76
C MET A 228 -17.20 -2.03 9.44
N ALA A 229 -18.07 -1.41 8.65
CA ALA A 229 -17.69 -0.77 7.39
C ALA A 229 -16.67 0.34 7.60
N ILE A 230 -16.89 1.23 8.55
CA ILE A 230 -15.97 2.35 8.86
C ILE A 230 -14.63 1.84 9.38
N ARG A 231 -14.63 0.88 10.31
CA ARG A 231 -13.38 0.28 10.83
C ARG A 231 -12.57 -0.45 9.75
N SER A 232 -13.23 -1.07 8.79
CA SER A 232 -12.57 -1.77 7.67
C SER A 232 -11.71 -0.86 6.81
N THR A 233 -12.02 0.45 6.78
CA THR A 233 -11.25 1.44 6.01
C THR A 233 -9.81 1.56 6.49
N GLY A 234 -9.57 1.40 7.80
CA GLY A 234 -8.29 1.69 8.44
C GLY A 234 -7.85 3.16 8.30
N ASN A 235 -8.75 4.05 7.86
CA ASN A 235 -8.45 5.46 7.64
C ASN A 235 -8.89 6.30 8.84
N PRO A 236 -7.96 7.01 9.51
CA PRO A 236 -8.29 7.84 10.67
C PRO A 236 -9.37 8.91 10.43
N LEU A 237 -9.48 9.42 9.18
CA LEU A 237 -10.49 10.42 8.82
C LEU A 237 -11.91 9.86 8.95
N PHE A 238 -12.14 8.62 8.50
CA PHE A 238 -13.44 7.98 8.62
C PHE A 238 -13.70 7.45 10.03
N ILE A 239 -12.66 6.92 10.69
CA ILE A 239 -12.78 6.37 12.05
C ILE A 239 -13.21 7.45 13.07
N ARG A 240 -12.82 8.69 12.86
CA ARG A 240 -13.25 9.82 13.72
C ARG A 240 -14.75 10.06 13.69
N GLU A 241 -15.41 9.78 12.56
CA GLU A 241 -16.85 9.98 12.38
C GLU A 241 -17.68 8.81 12.93
N LEU A 242 -17.02 7.72 13.37
CA LEU A 242 -17.65 6.48 13.77
C LEU A 242 -18.70 6.69 14.88
N SER A 243 -18.37 7.43 15.94
CA SER A 243 -19.28 7.65 17.08
C SER A 243 -20.53 8.41 16.65
N GLY A 244 -20.39 9.51 15.93
CA GLY A 244 -21.51 10.32 15.46
C GLY A 244 -22.47 9.58 14.52
N ILE A 245 -21.90 8.74 13.62
CA ILE A 245 -22.69 7.91 12.72
C ILE A 245 -23.44 6.83 13.51
N CYS A 246 -22.78 6.13 14.43
CA CYS A 246 -23.39 5.11 15.25
C CYS A 246 -24.50 5.67 16.16
N ASP A 247 -24.32 6.86 16.72
CA ASP A 247 -25.33 7.52 17.55
C ASP A 247 -26.56 7.91 16.70
N SER A 248 -26.35 8.46 15.50
CA SER A 248 -27.44 8.77 14.56
C SER A 248 -28.25 7.54 14.17
N LEU A 249 -27.58 6.40 13.93
CA LEU A 249 -28.26 5.13 13.59
C LEU A 249 -28.98 4.52 14.79
N ARG A 250 -28.48 4.74 16.02
CA ARG A 250 -29.19 4.33 17.26
C ARG A 250 -30.50 5.08 17.41
N ASP A 251 -30.56 6.33 16.96
CA ASP A 251 -31.77 7.17 16.93
C ASP A 251 -32.69 6.83 15.74
N ASN A 252 -32.54 5.65 15.14
CA ASN A 252 -33.31 5.17 13.99
C ASN A 252 -33.27 6.08 12.76
N GLN A 253 -32.19 6.85 12.56
CA GLN A 253 -32.01 7.62 11.35
C GLN A 253 -31.53 6.70 10.21
N GLU A 254 -31.90 7.10 8.98
CA GLU A 254 -31.45 6.44 7.76
C GLU A 254 -29.93 6.52 7.59
N PHE A 255 -29.33 5.56 6.87
CA PHE A 255 -27.90 5.53 6.61
C PHE A 255 -27.45 6.82 5.93
N TYR A 256 -28.15 7.27 4.89
CA TYR A 256 -27.83 8.53 4.21
C TYR A 256 -27.77 9.70 5.20
N THR A 257 -28.78 9.84 6.04
CA THR A 257 -28.84 10.92 7.03
C THR A 257 -27.67 10.85 8.03
N ALA A 258 -27.34 9.66 8.50
CA ALA A 258 -26.23 9.46 9.45
C ALA A 258 -24.86 9.78 8.81
N PHE A 259 -24.61 9.33 7.58
CA PHE A 259 -23.37 9.57 6.87
C PHE A 259 -23.23 10.99 6.33
N SER A 260 -24.34 11.66 5.95
CA SER A 260 -24.34 13.03 5.44
C SER A 260 -23.95 14.09 6.49
N LYS A 261 -24.16 13.81 7.77
CA LYS A 261 -23.73 14.67 8.88
C LYS A 261 -22.20 14.69 9.04
N ALA A 262 -21.52 13.67 8.54
CA ALA A 262 -20.08 13.56 8.58
C ALA A 262 -19.45 14.26 7.37
N ASN A 263 -18.50 15.18 7.62
CA ASN A 263 -17.91 16.05 6.59
C ASN A 263 -16.89 15.36 5.66
N ASN A 264 -16.53 14.10 5.95
CA ASN A 264 -15.41 13.42 5.29
C ASN A 264 -15.79 12.49 4.14
N PHE A 265 -17.09 12.28 3.88
CA PHE A 265 -17.56 11.40 2.81
C PHE A 265 -17.79 12.18 1.52
N PRO A 266 -17.31 11.66 0.36
CA PRO A 266 -17.54 12.30 -0.93
C PRO A 266 -19.02 12.33 -1.31
N THR A 267 -19.42 13.40 -2.02
CA THR A 267 -20.80 13.57 -2.49
C THR A 267 -21.27 12.42 -3.37
N GLY A 268 -20.39 11.82 -4.19
CA GLY A 268 -20.70 10.66 -5.01
C GLY A 268 -21.11 9.44 -4.19
N PHE A 269 -20.38 9.15 -3.09
CA PHE A 269 -20.75 8.07 -2.18
C PHE A 269 -22.09 8.33 -1.49
N LEU A 270 -22.30 9.55 -1.00
CA LEU A 270 -23.56 9.93 -0.34
C LEU A 270 -24.76 9.83 -1.30
N ALA A 271 -24.62 10.27 -2.55
CA ALA A 271 -25.66 10.15 -3.56
C ALA A 271 -25.97 8.67 -3.89
N ALA A 272 -24.96 7.83 -4.02
CA ALA A 272 -25.14 6.40 -4.23
C ALA A 272 -25.83 5.73 -3.04
N LEU A 273 -25.45 6.11 -1.82
CA LEU A 273 -26.08 5.58 -0.59
C LEU A 273 -27.54 6.00 -0.48
N MET A 274 -27.85 7.27 -0.75
CA MET A 274 -29.23 7.79 -0.75
C MET A 274 -30.11 7.04 -1.75
N THR A 275 -29.64 6.90 -3.00
CA THR A 275 -30.37 6.18 -4.04
C THR A 275 -30.58 4.71 -3.66
N ALA A 276 -29.54 4.06 -3.13
CA ALA A 276 -29.57 2.66 -2.71
C ALA A 276 -30.56 2.42 -1.57
N GLU A 277 -30.65 3.34 -0.63
CA GLU A 277 -31.57 3.28 0.51
C GLU A 277 -33.01 3.48 0.05
N GLN A 278 -33.29 4.47 -0.81
CA GLN A 278 -34.61 4.72 -1.37
C GLN A 278 -35.13 3.56 -2.24
N THR A 279 -34.25 2.88 -2.96
CA THR A 279 -34.60 1.75 -3.83
C THR A 279 -34.56 0.40 -3.13
N GLY A 280 -34.11 0.33 -1.87
CA GLY A 280 -33.94 -0.92 -1.14
C GLY A 280 -32.79 -1.81 -1.68
N THR A 281 -31.92 -1.27 -2.52
CA THR A 281 -30.83 -2.02 -3.19
C THR A 281 -29.47 -1.72 -2.60
N ILE A 282 -29.40 -1.51 -1.27
CA ILE A 282 -28.16 -1.09 -0.56
C ILE A 282 -26.99 -2.06 -0.86
N THR A 283 -27.23 -3.37 -0.74
CA THR A 283 -26.20 -4.39 -0.93
C THR A 283 -25.57 -4.32 -2.32
N GLU A 284 -26.42 -4.39 -3.36
CA GLU A 284 -25.93 -4.45 -4.75
C GLU A 284 -25.30 -3.13 -5.16
N SER A 285 -25.90 -2.01 -4.79
CA SER A 285 -25.38 -0.68 -5.09
C SER A 285 -24.02 -0.43 -4.45
N LEU A 286 -23.84 -0.78 -3.15
CA LEU A 286 -22.57 -0.60 -2.46
C LEU A 286 -21.49 -1.56 -2.96
N LEU A 287 -21.83 -2.80 -3.33
CA LEU A 287 -20.86 -3.71 -3.95
C LEU A 287 -20.39 -3.19 -5.32
N ARG A 288 -21.29 -2.58 -6.10
CA ARG A 288 -20.93 -1.92 -7.37
C ARG A 288 -20.06 -0.70 -7.13
N GLU A 289 -20.39 0.15 -6.16
CA GLU A 289 -19.56 1.30 -5.77
C GLU A 289 -18.17 0.85 -5.28
N ALA A 290 -18.10 -0.25 -4.54
CA ALA A 290 -16.82 -0.82 -4.12
C ALA A 290 -15.93 -1.19 -5.33
N ALA A 291 -16.51 -1.79 -6.38
CA ALA A 291 -15.80 -2.12 -7.61
C ALA A 291 -15.36 -0.85 -8.35
N LEU A 292 -16.22 0.16 -8.45
CA LEU A 292 -15.92 1.45 -9.08
C LEU A 292 -14.75 2.17 -8.36
N TYR A 293 -14.81 2.31 -7.04
CA TYR A 293 -13.72 2.92 -6.26
C TYR A 293 -12.41 2.12 -6.36
N ARG A 294 -12.51 0.80 -6.53
CA ARG A 294 -11.35 -0.08 -6.78
C ARG A 294 -10.69 0.26 -8.12
N GLU A 295 -11.45 0.35 -9.19
CA GLU A 295 -10.96 0.67 -10.53
C GLU A 295 -10.34 2.08 -10.58
N ILE A 296 -11.00 3.07 -9.98
CA ILE A 296 -10.47 4.43 -9.84
C ILE A 296 -9.13 4.41 -9.10
N THR A 297 -9.03 3.63 -8.03
CA THR A 297 -7.79 3.50 -7.24
C THR A 297 -6.67 2.90 -8.08
N GLU A 298 -6.92 1.84 -8.85
CA GLU A 298 -5.91 1.21 -9.74
C GLU A 298 -5.40 2.20 -10.79
N THR A 299 -6.30 2.94 -11.40
CA THR A 299 -5.95 3.97 -12.39
C THR A 299 -5.10 5.08 -11.77
N GLN A 300 -5.47 5.56 -10.58
CA GLN A 300 -4.73 6.60 -9.87
C GLN A 300 -3.33 6.14 -9.44
N PHE A 301 -3.18 4.90 -8.97
CA PHE A 301 -1.86 4.35 -8.64
C PHE A 301 -0.99 4.16 -9.88
N THR A 302 -1.56 3.74 -11.01
CA THR A 302 -0.86 3.63 -12.28
C THR A 302 -0.36 4.99 -12.76
N TRP A 303 -1.21 6.02 -12.69
CA TRP A 303 -0.85 7.40 -13.03
C TRP A 303 0.26 7.93 -12.12
N LEU A 304 0.15 7.71 -10.82
CA LEU A 304 1.19 8.09 -9.85
C LEU A 304 2.54 7.45 -10.16
N THR A 305 2.54 6.17 -10.53
CA THR A 305 3.75 5.45 -10.93
C THR A 305 4.38 6.06 -12.19
N ARG A 306 3.57 6.45 -13.17
CA ARG A 306 4.05 7.12 -14.40
C ARG A 306 4.69 8.48 -14.10
N ILE A 307 4.08 9.29 -13.23
CA ILE A 307 4.64 10.58 -12.83
C ILE A 307 5.96 10.40 -12.09
N THR A 308 6.00 9.50 -11.12
CA THR A 308 7.23 9.22 -10.37
C THR A 308 8.34 8.76 -11.31
N GLY A 309 8.04 7.88 -12.27
CA GLY A 309 8.97 7.50 -13.34
C GLY A 309 9.44 8.70 -14.14
N GLY A 310 8.52 9.57 -14.61
CA GLY A 310 8.85 10.78 -15.37
C GLY A 310 9.76 11.75 -14.61
N ILE A 311 9.54 11.95 -13.31
CA ILE A 311 10.40 12.77 -12.46
C ILE A 311 11.83 12.19 -12.41
N ILE A 312 11.94 10.89 -12.20
CA ILE A 312 13.26 10.21 -12.17
C ILE A 312 13.99 10.37 -13.52
N TYR A 313 13.29 10.16 -14.65
CA TYR A 313 13.84 10.38 -15.99
C TYR A 313 14.30 11.83 -16.18
N GLY A 314 13.50 12.81 -15.73
CA GLY A 314 13.87 14.22 -15.78
C GLY A 314 15.12 14.53 -14.98
N CYS A 315 15.22 14.01 -13.75
CA CYS A 315 16.42 14.18 -12.91
C CYS A 315 17.67 13.56 -13.56
N VAL A 316 17.55 12.35 -14.08
CA VAL A 316 18.66 11.69 -14.80
C VAL A 316 19.07 12.49 -16.02
N GLY A 317 18.10 12.99 -16.81
CA GLY A 317 18.35 13.84 -17.98
C GLY A 317 19.10 15.12 -17.61
N ILE A 318 18.70 15.80 -16.54
CA ILE A 318 19.38 17.01 -16.06
C ILE A 318 20.83 16.69 -15.67
N VAL A 319 21.07 15.60 -14.93
CA VAL A 319 22.43 15.18 -14.54
C VAL A 319 23.31 14.94 -15.78
N VAL A 320 22.77 14.22 -16.78
CA VAL A 320 23.52 13.98 -18.05
C VAL A 320 23.82 15.27 -18.78
N VAL A 321 22.85 16.19 -18.90
CA VAL A 321 23.08 17.50 -19.56
C VAL A 321 24.13 18.29 -18.82
N VAL A 322 24.08 18.40 -17.50
CA VAL A 322 25.09 19.08 -16.70
C VAL A 322 26.47 18.45 -16.92
N MET A 323 26.56 17.13 -16.95
CA MET A 323 27.80 16.41 -17.20
C MET A 323 28.37 16.74 -18.59
N ILE A 324 27.55 16.78 -19.65
CA ILE A 324 27.94 17.15 -20.99
C ILE A 324 28.50 18.59 -21.01
N PHE A 325 27.83 19.54 -20.35
CA PHE A 325 28.32 20.93 -20.27
C PHE A 325 29.65 21.05 -19.53
N VAL A 326 29.82 20.33 -18.43
CA VAL A 326 31.10 20.30 -17.68
C VAL A 326 32.22 19.74 -18.54
N LEU A 327 31.96 18.63 -19.25
CA LEU A 327 32.91 18.03 -20.19
C LEU A 327 33.27 18.97 -21.34
N PHE A 328 32.28 19.61 -21.96
CA PHE A 328 32.47 20.53 -23.07
C PHE A 328 33.30 21.75 -22.62
N LYS A 329 32.98 22.32 -21.45
CA LYS A 329 33.76 23.39 -20.87
C LYS A 329 35.22 22.97 -20.66
N ALA A 330 35.44 21.82 -20.03
CA ALA A 330 36.77 21.33 -19.69
C ALA A 330 37.61 20.98 -20.91
N LEU A 331 37.00 20.37 -21.94
CA LEU A 331 37.76 19.88 -23.12
C LEU A 331 37.94 20.93 -24.24
N TYR A 332 37.02 21.90 -24.32
CA TYR A 332 37.01 22.86 -25.43
C TYR A 332 37.17 24.32 -24.99
N LEU A 333 36.41 24.80 -24.00
CA LEU A 333 36.40 26.22 -23.64
C LEU A 333 37.64 26.64 -22.85
N ASP A 334 38.07 25.84 -21.87
CA ASP A 334 39.21 26.21 -21.03
C ASP A 334 40.55 26.15 -21.79
N PRO A 335 40.84 25.14 -22.67
CA PRO A 335 42.03 25.18 -23.56
C PRO A 335 42.00 26.35 -24.53
N LEU A 336 40.83 26.66 -25.10
CA LEU A 336 40.69 27.78 -26.04
C LEU A 336 40.96 29.12 -25.37
N ASN A 337 40.43 29.35 -24.16
CA ASN A 337 40.71 30.56 -23.39
C ASN A 337 42.18 30.68 -22.98
N ASN A 338 42.82 29.57 -22.63
CA ASN A 338 44.26 29.58 -22.31
C ASN A 338 45.11 29.86 -23.55
N ALA A 339 44.71 29.38 -24.73
CA ALA A 339 45.40 29.65 -25.99
C ALA A 339 45.20 31.08 -26.53
N LEU A 340 44.09 31.75 -26.13
CA LEU A 340 43.79 33.14 -26.55
C LEU A 340 44.39 34.20 -25.60
N ASN A 341 44.80 33.82 -24.39
CA ASN A 341 45.40 34.71 -23.41
C ASN A 341 46.94 34.72 -23.41
N PHE A 342 47.56 34.23 -24.48
CA PHE A 342 49.00 34.39 -24.77
C PHE A 342 49.26 35.59 -25.65
#